data_38b93ee23f67fa93001dd20142f936a7
#
_entry.id   38b93ee23f67fa93001dd20142f936a7
#
_cell.length_a   1.000
_cell.length_b   1.000
_cell.length_c   1.000
_cell.angle_alpha   90.00
_cell.angle_beta   90.00
_cell.angle_gamma   90.00
#
_symmetry.space_group_name_H-M   'P 1'
#
loop_
_entity.id
_entity.type
_entity.pdbx_description
1 polymer ?
#
loop_
_entity_poly.entity_id
_entity_poly.type
_entity_poly.pdbx_seq_one_letter_code
_entity_poly.pdbx_strand_id
1 'polypeptide(L)'
;MSMSDPIADMLTRIRNAQSVEKSVVVMPSSKLKAAIAQVLKDEGYIDGFAIKSDAGKNGLEIALKYYAGRPVIERIERVSRPGLRVYKGRNDIPQVQNGLGVAIITTPKGVMTDRKARATGIGGEVLVYVA
;
A
#
# COMPACT_ATOMS: atom_id res chain seq x y z
N MET A 1 -16.57 11.83 -14.73
CA MET A 1 -15.83 10.61 -14.55
C MET A 1 -15.96 10.12 -13.11
N SER A 2 -16.32 8.91 -12.96
CA SER A 2 -16.38 8.33 -11.64
C SER A 2 -14.99 7.94 -11.17
N MET A 3 -14.75 8.14 -9.88
CA MET A 3 -13.56 7.61 -9.24
C MET A 3 -13.67 6.09 -9.24
N SER A 4 -12.77 5.43 -9.90
CA SER A 4 -12.84 4.00 -10.07
C SER A 4 -11.77 3.23 -9.30
N ASP A 5 -10.76 3.92 -8.75
CA ASP A 5 -9.65 3.24 -8.06
C ASP A 5 -9.19 4.04 -6.83
N PRO A 6 -9.82 3.81 -5.67
CA PRO A 6 -9.40 4.48 -4.44
C PRO A 6 -7.97 4.14 -4.01
N ILE A 7 -7.48 2.95 -4.35
CA ILE A 7 -6.12 2.56 -4.01
C ILE A 7 -5.11 3.35 -4.86
N ALA A 8 -5.38 3.52 -6.14
CA ALA A 8 -4.52 4.35 -7.00
C ALA A 8 -4.50 5.79 -6.49
N ASP A 9 -5.64 6.33 -6.04
CA ASP A 9 -5.71 7.64 -5.43
C ASP A 9 -4.83 7.73 -4.18
N MET A 10 -4.88 6.72 -3.31
CA MET A 10 -4.03 6.63 -2.13
C MET A 10 -2.56 6.73 -2.49
N LEU A 11 -2.11 5.95 -3.47
CA LEU A 11 -0.71 5.93 -3.88
C LEU A 11 -0.29 7.28 -4.49
N THR A 12 -1.17 7.90 -5.24
CA THR A 12 -0.91 9.21 -5.83
C THR A 12 -0.75 10.27 -4.73
N ARG A 13 -1.61 10.23 -3.71
CA ARG A 13 -1.51 11.16 -2.57
C ARG A 13 -0.18 10.99 -1.83
N ILE A 14 0.26 9.75 -1.64
CA ILE A 14 1.54 9.47 -1.00
C ILE A 14 2.69 10.03 -1.84
N ARG A 15 2.71 9.75 -3.14
CA ARG A 15 3.75 10.24 -4.04
C ARG A 15 3.81 11.77 -4.06
N ASN A 16 2.65 12.41 -4.19
CA ASN A 16 2.59 13.88 -4.23
C ASN A 16 3.05 14.51 -2.92
N ALA A 17 2.66 13.93 -1.79
CA ALA A 17 3.09 14.42 -0.48
C ALA A 17 4.61 14.30 -0.31
N GLN A 18 5.19 13.19 -0.77
CA GLN A 18 6.63 13.01 -0.72
C GLN A 18 7.39 13.98 -1.60
N SER A 19 6.83 14.35 -2.75
CA SER A 19 7.49 15.28 -3.68
C SER A 19 7.61 16.67 -3.11
N VAL A 20 6.74 17.05 -2.18
CA VAL A 20 6.79 18.35 -1.49
C VAL A 20 7.22 18.20 -0.02
N GLU A 21 7.76 17.04 0.31
CA GLU A 21 8.34 16.73 1.63
C GLU A 21 7.38 16.93 2.80
N LYS A 22 6.12 16.58 2.63
CA LYS A 22 5.16 16.62 3.73
C LYS A 22 5.44 15.49 4.71
N SER A 23 5.24 15.76 6.00
CA SER A 23 5.39 14.74 7.05
C SER A 23 4.15 13.86 7.15
N VAL A 24 2.97 14.35 6.77
CA VAL A 24 1.70 13.66 6.93
C VAL A 24 0.87 13.83 5.67
N VAL A 25 0.15 12.78 5.30
CA VAL A 25 -0.84 12.82 4.22
C VAL A 25 -2.17 12.29 4.76
N VAL A 26 -3.26 12.94 4.35
CA VAL A 26 -4.62 12.61 4.81
C VAL A 26 -5.49 12.23 3.63
N MET A 27 -6.35 11.24 3.84
CA MET A 27 -7.26 10.76 2.80
C MET A 27 -8.49 10.11 3.44
N PRO A 28 -9.59 9.93 2.70
CA PRO A 28 -10.69 9.12 3.21
C PRO A 28 -10.23 7.70 3.51
N SER A 29 -10.68 7.14 4.63
CA SER A 29 -10.27 5.81 5.05
C SER A 29 -11.18 4.72 4.47
N SER A 30 -10.61 3.53 4.35
CA SER A 30 -11.37 2.30 4.11
C SER A 30 -10.61 1.16 4.79
N LYS A 31 -11.28 0.02 4.95
CA LYS A 31 -10.63 -1.15 5.55
C LYS A 31 -9.42 -1.58 4.74
N LEU A 32 -9.54 -1.56 3.42
CA LEU A 32 -8.45 -1.95 2.53
C LEU A 32 -7.27 -0.99 2.61
N LYS A 33 -7.54 0.32 2.59
CA LYS A 33 -6.48 1.34 2.72
C LYS A 33 -5.76 1.21 4.06
N ALA A 34 -6.51 1.00 5.15
CA ALA A 34 -5.91 0.82 6.47
C ALA A 34 -5.04 -0.44 6.52
N ALA A 35 -5.48 -1.52 5.89
CA ALA A 35 -4.70 -2.76 5.82
C ALA A 35 -3.41 -2.56 5.02
N ILE A 36 -3.46 -1.82 3.92
CA ILE A 36 -2.27 -1.47 3.14
C ILE A 36 -1.31 -0.63 3.98
N ALA A 37 -1.84 0.36 4.70
CA ALA A 37 -1.02 1.20 5.58
C ALA A 37 -0.34 0.38 6.68
N GLN A 38 -1.04 -0.62 7.23
CA GLN A 38 -0.47 -1.51 8.24
C GLN A 38 0.72 -2.30 7.66
N VAL A 39 0.60 -2.81 6.45
CA VAL A 39 1.70 -3.52 5.80
C VAL A 39 2.88 -2.57 5.56
N LEU A 40 2.62 -1.36 5.08
CA LEU A 40 3.68 -0.37 4.86
C LEU A 40 4.41 -0.04 6.16
N LYS A 41 3.69 0.09 7.26
CA LYS A 41 4.27 0.34 8.56
C LYS A 41 5.11 -0.84 9.03
N ASP A 42 4.59 -2.05 8.95
CA ASP A 42 5.27 -3.26 9.40
C ASP A 42 6.56 -3.51 8.61
N GLU A 43 6.57 -3.14 7.33
CA GLU A 43 7.75 -3.29 6.48
C GLU A 43 8.70 -2.09 6.57
N GLY A 44 8.37 -1.09 7.37
CA GLY A 44 9.26 0.04 7.62
C GLY A 44 9.23 1.13 6.55
N TYR A 45 8.21 1.17 5.71
CA TYR A 45 8.10 2.18 4.65
C TYR A 45 7.48 3.49 5.12
N ILE A 46 6.68 3.45 6.18
CA ILE A 46 6.08 4.63 6.79
C ILE A 46 6.32 4.60 8.30
N ASP A 47 6.25 5.76 8.96
CA ASP A 47 6.40 5.83 10.41
C ASP A 47 5.18 5.29 11.15
N GLY A 48 4.00 5.51 10.59
CA GLY A 48 2.78 5.03 11.20
C GLY A 48 1.56 5.60 10.50
N PHE A 49 0.39 5.25 11.03
CA PHE A 49 -0.86 5.78 10.53
C PHE A 49 -1.88 5.82 11.66
N ALA A 50 -2.93 6.62 11.47
CA ALA A 50 -4.04 6.70 12.40
C ALA A 50 -5.34 6.84 11.62
N ILE A 51 -6.41 6.31 12.18
CA ILE A 51 -7.75 6.49 11.64
C ILE A 51 -8.45 7.48 12.55
N LYS A 52 -8.91 8.61 11.98
CA LYS A 52 -9.57 9.66 12.73
C LYS A 52 -11.01 9.79 12.24
N SER A 53 -11.94 9.84 13.18
CA SER A 53 -13.34 10.03 12.87
C SER A 53 -13.70 11.50 13.09
N ASP A 54 -14.32 12.12 12.08
CA ASP A 54 -14.78 13.49 12.16
C ASP A 54 -16.13 13.59 11.45
N ALA A 55 -17.15 14.08 12.14
CA ALA A 55 -18.49 14.25 11.61
C ALA A 55 -19.05 12.97 10.94
N GLY A 56 -18.77 11.81 11.52
CA GLY A 56 -19.24 10.53 11.01
C GLY A 56 -18.44 9.98 9.83
N LYS A 57 -17.36 10.66 9.44
CA LYS A 57 -16.48 10.21 8.36
C LYS A 57 -15.14 9.80 8.93
N ASN A 58 -14.60 8.70 8.42
CA ASN A 58 -13.29 8.22 8.82
C ASN A 58 -12.23 8.72 7.86
N GLY A 59 -11.21 9.38 8.39
CA GLY A 59 -10.03 9.79 7.65
C GLY A 59 -8.84 8.92 8.01
N LEU A 60 -8.02 8.61 7.03
CA LEU A 60 -6.75 7.92 7.23
C LEU A 60 -5.64 8.96 7.16
N GLU A 61 -4.81 9.00 8.21
CA GLU A 61 -3.68 9.90 8.30
C GLU A 61 -2.41 9.06 8.32
N ILE A 62 -1.53 9.27 7.37
CA ILE A 62 -0.28 8.50 7.24
C ILE A 62 0.89 9.40 7.55
N ALA A 63 1.73 8.97 8.49
CA ALA A 63 2.98 9.65 8.81
C ALA A 63 4.07 9.10 7.89
N LEU A 64 4.52 9.92 6.95
CA LEU A 64 5.53 9.55 5.98
C LEU A 64 6.90 9.49 6.61
N LYS A 65 7.75 8.63 6.06
CA LYS A 65 9.07 8.39 6.61
C LYS A 65 10.15 8.85 5.64
N TYR A 66 11.13 9.56 6.18
CA TYR A 66 12.27 10.07 5.41
C TYR A 66 13.57 9.63 6.08
N TYR A 67 14.60 9.44 5.28
CA TYR A 67 15.93 9.15 5.77
C TYR A 67 16.94 9.97 4.98
N ALA A 68 17.79 10.71 5.70
CA ALA A 68 18.80 11.58 5.08
C ALA A 68 18.20 12.53 4.04
N GLY A 69 17.01 13.07 4.32
CA GLY A 69 16.34 14.03 3.44
C GLY A 69 15.61 13.41 2.25
N ARG A 70 15.52 12.07 2.19
CA ARG A 70 14.86 11.36 1.08
C ARG A 70 13.71 10.51 1.58
N PRO A 71 12.62 10.38 0.80
CA PRO A 71 11.55 9.45 1.17
C PRO A 71 12.08 8.02 1.23
N VAL A 72 11.63 7.26 2.23
CA VAL A 72 11.96 5.84 2.33
C VAL A 72 11.32 5.06 1.20
N ILE A 73 10.09 5.43 0.81
CA ILE A 73 9.45 4.84 -0.37
C ILE A 73 10.04 5.49 -1.61
N GLU A 74 10.81 4.73 -2.37
CA GLU A 74 11.37 5.20 -3.64
C GLU A 74 10.42 4.95 -4.79
N ARG A 75 9.64 3.85 -4.70
CA ARG A 75 8.75 3.41 -5.75
C ARG A 75 7.50 2.82 -5.13
N ILE A 76 6.33 3.27 -5.59
CA ILE A 76 5.06 2.70 -5.17
C ILE A 76 4.13 2.72 -6.38
N GLU A 77 3.65 1.53 -6.79
CA GLU A 77 2.92 1.36 -8.04
C GLU A 77 1.67 0.51 -7.84
N ARG A 78 0.60 0.92 -8.47
CA ARG A 78 -0.62 0.13 -8.56
C ARG A 78 -0.41 -0.98 -9.58
N VAL A 79 -0.74 -2.23 -9.19
CA VAL A 79 -0.61 -3.39 -10.09
C VAL A 79 -1.98 -3.83 -10.59
N SER A 80 -2.81 -4.40 -9.73
CA SER A 80 -4.17 -4.79 -10.10
C SER A 80 -5.06 -3.55 -10.13
N ARG A 81 -5.87 -3.41 -11.16
CA ARG A 81 -6.74 -2.25 -11.37
C ARG A 81 -8.15 -2.71 -11.67
N PRO A 82 -9.16 -1.86 -11.43
CA PRO A 82 -10.55 -2.24 -11.75
C PRO A 82 -10.75 -2.71 -13.19
N GLY A 83 -10.05 -2.10 -14.15
CA GLY A 83 -10.15 -2.48 -15.57
C GLY A 83 -9.24 -3.63 -15.97
N LEU A 84 -8.31 -4.04 -15.12
CA LEU A 84 -7.36 -5.12 -15.40
C LEU A 84 -6.89 -5.73 -14.08
N ARG A 85 -7.62 -6.73 -13.61
CA ARG A 85 -7.28 -7.40 -12.34
C ARG A 85 -6.10 -8.33 -12.55
N VAL A 86 -5.20 -8.38 -11.57
CA VAL A 86 -4.01 -9.22 -11.58
C VAL A 86 -4.05 -10.16 -10.37
N TYR A 87 -4.27 -11.45 -10.65
CA TYR A 87 -4.29 -12.49 -9.63
C TYR A 87 -3.11 -13.42 -9.86
N LYS A 88 -2.47 -13.87 -8.78
CA LYS A 88 -1.36 -14.83 -8.83
C LYS A 88 -1.61 -15.96 -7.86
N GLY A 89 -1.39 -17.17 -8.32
CA GLY A 89 -1.43 -18.35 -7.45
C GLY A 89 -0.20 -18.42 -6.57
N ARG A 90 -0.24 -19.32 -5.59
CA ARG A 90 0.82 -19.45 -4.59
C ARG A 90 2.21 -19.69 -5.17
N ASN A 91 2.29 -20.29 -6.36
CA ASN A 91 3.57 -20.61 -7.01
C ASN A 91 4.05 -19.50 -7.94
N ASP A 92 3.21 -18.49 -8.18
CA ASP A 92 3.47 -17.43 -9.17
C ASP A 92 3.56 -16.04 -8.54
N ILE A 93 3.67 -15.97 -7.22
CA ILE A 93 3.73 -14.69 -6.50
C ILE A 93 5.01 -13.97 -6.89
N PRO A 94 4.91 -12.72 -7.38
CA PRO A 94 6.07 -11.98 -7.88
C PRO A 94 7.00 -11.53 -6.76
N GLN A 95 8.26 -11.37 -7.09
CA GLN A 95 9.22 -10.66 -6.25
C GLN A 95 9.46 -9.27 -6.83
N VAL A 96 9.59 -8.27 -5.96
CA VAL A 96 9.88 -6.90 -6.36
C VAL A 96 11.37 -6.65 -6.14
N GLN A 97 12.07 -6.24 -7.20
CA GLN A 97 13.52 -5.97 -7.15
C GLN A 97 14.30 -7.09 -6.49
N ASN A 98 14.09 -8.32 -6.94
CA ASN A 98 14.78 -9.53 -6.43
C ASN A 98 14.67 -9.69 -4.92
N GLY A 99 13.51 -9.30 -4.34
CA GLY A 99 13.28 -9.44 -2.91
C GLY A 99 13.69 -8.24 -2.09
N LEU A 100 14.22 -7.18 -2.71
CA LEU A 100 14.54 -5.93 -2.00
C LEU A 100 13.30 -5.07 -1.77
N GLY A 101 12.27 -5.21 -2.61
CA GLY A 101 10.99 -4.57 -2.43
C GLY A 101 9.93 -5.54 -1.96
N VAL A 102 8.68 -5.07 -1.93
CA VAL A 102 7.53 -5.82 -1.41
C VAL A 102 6.36 -5.71 -2.37
N ALA A 103 5.66 -6.81 -2.61
CA ALA A 103 4.33 -6.77 -3.22
C ALA A 103 3.29 -6.87 -2.10
N ILE A 104 2.27 -6.04 -2.17
CA ILE A 104 1.15 -6.10 -1.22
C ILE A 104 0.02 -6.84 -1.91
N ILE A 105 -0.43 -7.93 -1.30
CA ILE A 105 -1.37 -8.87 -1.90
C ILE A 105 -2.57 -9.02 -0.98
N THR A 106 -3.78 -8.98 -1.54
CA THR A 106 -4.98 -9.32 -0.79
C THR A 106 -5.32 -10.78 -1.04
N THR A 107 -5.47 -11.53 0.05
CA THR A 107 -5.72 -12.96 0.03
C THR A 107 -6.98 -13.27 0.85
N PRO A 108 -7.51 -14.50 0.76
CA PRO A 108 -8.61 -14.90 1.64
C PRO A 108 -8.30 -14.79 3.13
N LYS A 109 -7.03 -14.75 3.49
CA LYS A 109 -6.60 -14.59 4.90
C LYS A 109 -6.19 -13.16 5.24
N GLY A 110 -6.44 -12.21 4.35
CA GLY A 110 -6.16 -10.79 4.58
C GLY A 110 -5.12 -10.23 3.66
N VAL A 111 -4.80 -8.96 3.88
CA VAL A 111 -3.77 -8.23 3.12
C VAL A 111 -2.41 -8.55 3.73
N MET A 112 -1.45 -8.92 2.90
CA MET A 112 -0.13 -9.32 3.36
C MET A 112 0.93 -9.05 2.30
N THR A 113 2.20 -9.25 2.68
CA THR A 113 3.32 -9.15 1.75
C THR A 113 3.42 -10.41 0.91
N ASP A 114 4.17 -10.29 -0.20
CA ASP A 114 4.49 -11.45 -1.03
C ASP A 114 5.25 -12.53 -0.25
N ARG A 115 6.16 -12.13 0.63
CA ARG A 115 6.91 -13.09 1.47
C ARG A 115 5.99 -13.89 2.37
N LYS A 116 5.05 -13.22 3.02
CA LYS A 116 4.11 -13.89 3.90
C LYS A 116 3.16 -14.79 3.11
N ALA A 117 2.71 -14.34 1.94
CA ALA A 117 1.86 -15.14 1.08
C ALA A 117 2.56 -16.41 0.62
N ARG A 118 3.83 -16.31 0.22
CA ARG A 118 4.63 -17.49 -0.14
C ARG A 118 4.84 -18.44 1.03
N ALA A 119 5.17 -17.89 2.20
CA ALA A 119 5.37 -18.69 3.40
C ALA A 119 4.10 -19.41 3.85
N THR A 120 2.96 -18.76 3.66
CA THR A 120 1.65 -19.35 4.00
C THR A 120 1.16 -20.32 2.92
N GLY A 121 1.71 -20.23 1.71
CA GLY A 121 1.28 -21.07 0.58
C GLY A 121 -0.04 -20.64 -0.03
N ILE A 122 -0.28 -19.33 -0.12
CA ILE A 122 -1.56 -18.78 -0.55
C ILE A 122 -1.31 -17.71 -1.61
N GLY A 123 -2.18 -17.67 -2.63
CA GLY A 123 -2.16 -16.65 -3.65
C GLY A 123 -3.25 -15.61 -3.44
N GLY A 124 -3.30 -14.61 -4.30
CA GLY A 124 -4.32 -13.58 -4.23
C GLY A 124 -4.16 -12.52 -5.31
N GLU A 125 -4.84 -11.41 -5.10
CA GLU A 125 -4.79 -10.26 -6.00
C GLU A 125 -3.60 -9.37 -5.61
N VAL A 126 -2.72 -9.10 -6.58
CA VAL A 126 -1.54 -8.25 -6.35
C VAL A 126 -1.97 -6.79 -6.49
N LEU A 127 -1.97 -6.07 -5.38
CA LEU A 127 -2.47 -4.70 -5.33
C LEU A 127 -1.41 -3.67 -5.69
N VAL A 128 -0.23 -3.77 -5.08
CA VAL A 128 0.77 -2.71 -5.08
C VAL A 128 2.17 -3.31 -5.06
N TYR A 129 3.09 -2.67 -5.80
CA TYR A 129 4.53 -2.90 -5.62
C TYR A 129 5.13 -1.70 -4.89
N VAL A 130 5.98 -1.98 -3.90
CA VAL A 130 6.66 -0.96 -3.10
C VAL A 130 8.14 -1.29 -3.00
N ALA A 131 8.94 -0.28 -3.18
CA ALA A 131 10.39 -0.41 -2.96
C ALA A 131 11.00 0.88 -2.45
#